data_8494e8c8016ed6987fe55d0f2bf4b377
#
_entry.id   8494e8c8016ed6987fe55d0f2bf4b377
#
_cell.length_a   1.000
_cell.length_b   1.000
_cell.length_c   1.000
_cell.angle_alpha   90.00
_cell.angle_beta   90.00
_cell.angle_gamma   90.00
#
_symmetry.space_group_name_H-M   'P 1'
#
loop_
_entity.id
_entity.type
_entity.pdbx_description
1 polymer ?
#
loop_
_entity_poly.entity_id
_entity_poly.type
_entity_poly.pdbx_seq_one_letter_code
_entity_poly.pdbx_strand_id
1 'polypeptide(L)'
;KLLEQLGFVGYDGIIHWVIRKDCDCEEAVAVRESERKRLERQERRSQEEKLLRAGVARRYLNATVSRPESVRFIESFDVGVGAGLYYIGGVGAGKTSEASAVAKSFVWAGYSVVFATSLAMLDAIRASYDGKGGAGIDKFASADLLVLDDLGKENANSWALTTLFQVLNGRYENLLPTIFTSQYTIDALGRRMSRNGERESAQAIVSRIAQVSEVVNLGSADRRRGRQT
;
A
#
# COMPACT_ATOMS: atom_id res chain seq x y z
N LYS A 1 5.69 -0.31 29.15
CA LYS A 1 6.21 0.62 30.19
C LYS A 1 6.80 -0.23 31.28
N LEU A 2 8.12 -0.46 31.26
CA LEU A 2 8.87 -0.99 32.39
C LEU A 2 8.93 0.14 33.42
N LEU A 3 8.24 -0.06 34.55
CA LEU A 3 8.53 0.67 35.78
C LEU A 3 9.91 0.22 36.22
N GLU A 4 10.93 1.06 36.09
CA GLU A 4 12.22 0.84 36.73
C GLU A 4 12.00 0.93 38.24
N GLN A 5 11.86 -0.22 38.87
CA GLN A 5 11.83 -0.33 40.32
C GLN A 5 13.29 -0.29 40.79
N LEU A 6 13.71 0.82 41.37
CA LEU A 6 14.96 0.91 42.08
C LEU A 6 14.72 0.45 43.52
N GLY A 7 15.21 -0.75 43.86
CA GLY A 7 15.22 -1.24 45.23
C GLY A 7 16.58 -0.89 45.91
N PHE A 8 16.55 -0.45 47.14
CA PHE A 8 17.74 -0.34 47.98
C PHE A 8 17.56 -1.19 49.24
N VAL A 9 18.66 -1.73 49.77
CA VAL A 9 18.62 -2.50 51.01
C VAL A 9 18.78 -1.51 52.18
N GLY A 10 17.76 -1.44 53.04
CA GLY A 10 17.81 -0.63 54.25
C GLY A 10 18.77 -1.21 55.31
N TYR A 11 19.05 -0.46 56.36
CA TYR A 11 19.85 -0.92 57.55
C TYR A 11 19.21 -2.12 58.25
N ASP A 12 17.94 -2.36 58.02
CA ASP A 12 17.16 -3.49 58.54
C ASP A 12 17.33 -4.77 57.68
N GLY A 13 18.09 -4.70 56.59
CA GLY A 13 18.29 -5.78 55.64
C GLY A 13 17.09 -6.03 54.72
N ILE A 14 16.08 -5.18 54.77
CA ILE A 14 14.85 -5.30 53.95
C ILE A 14 15.04 -4.50 52.65
N ILE A 15 14.53 -5.04 51.53
CA ILE A 15 14.54 -4.33 50.25
C ILE A 15 13.39 -3.35 50.22
N HIS A 16 13.72 -2.07 50.23
CA HIS A 16 12.76 -0.99 50.08
C HIS A 16 12.64 -0.60 48.61
N TRP A 17 11.43 -0.75 48.05
CA TRP A 17 11.14 -0.38 46.67
C TRP A 17 10.71 1.08 46.60
N VAL A 18 11.48 1.91 45.93
CA VAL A 18 11.12 3.30 45.67
C VAL A 18 10.39 3.37 44.33
N ILE A 19 9.10 3.63 44.38
CA ILE A 19 8.32 4.01 43.20
C ILE A 19 8.67 5.47 42.91
N ARG A 20 9.41 5.71 41.82
CA ARG A 20 9.67 7.06 41.34
C ARG A 20 8.33 7.67 40.90
N LYS A 21 7.75 8.53 41.72
CA LYS A 21 6.61 9.34 41.29
C LYS A 21 7.16 10.45 40.41
N ASP A 22 6.67 10.51 39.15
CA ASP A 22 7.05 11.58 38.24
C ASP A 22 6.76 12.94 38.88
N CYS A 23 7.73 13.84 38.84
CA CYS A 23 7.56 15.19 39.36
C CYS A 23 6.53 15.94 38.49
N ASP A 24 5.57 16.59 39.13
CA ASP A 24 4.54 17.42 38.49
C ASP A 24 4.97 18.90 38.37
N CYS A 25 6.25 19.24 38.64
CA CYS A 25 6.75 20.59 38.44
C CYS A 25 6.74 20.96 36.93
N GLU A 26 6.60 22.25 36.63
CA GLU A 26 6.48 22.75 35.26
C GLU A 26 7.62 22.30 34.38
N GLU A 27 8.85 22.26 34.89
CA GLU A 27 10.03 21.81 34.16
C GLU A 27 9.93 20.31 33.78
N ALA A 28 9.51 19.45 34.71
CA ALA A 28 9.37 18.02 34.44
C ALA A 28 8.23 17.73 33.45
N VAL A 29 7.14 18.49 33.53
CA VAL A 29 6.04 18.43 32.55
C VAL A 29 6.53 18.85 31.18
N ALA A 30 7.28 19.97 31.08
CA ALA A 30 7.81 20.46 29.80
C ALA A 30 8.80 19.46 29.16
N VAL A 31 9.66 18.81 29.96
CA VAL A 31 10.58 17.77 29.48
C VAL A 31 9.80 16.59 28.91
N ARG A 32 8.82 16.04 29.65
CA ARG A 32 7.98 14.92 29.20
C ARG A 32 7.20 15.27 27.91
N GLU A 33 6.69 16.49 27.81
CA GLU A 33 6.03 16.95 26.58
C GLU A 33 6.97 17.03 25.39
N SER A 34 8.19 17.52 25.62
CA SER A 34 9.21 17.59 24.58
C SER A 34 9.65 16.21 24.09
N GLU A 35 9.83 15.25 25.01
CA GLU A 35 10.16 13.86 24.71
C GLU A 35 9.00 13.18 23.97
N ARG A 36 7.76 13.35 24.41
CA ARG A 36 6.60 12.83 23.70
C ARG A 36 6.52 13.35 22.27
N LYS A 37 6.67 14.66 22.07
CA LYS A 37 6.69 15.28 20.72
C LYS A 37 7.85 14.76 19.88
N ARG A 38 9.01 14.48 20.51
CA ARG A 38 10.16 13.89 19.81
C ARG A 38 9.86 12.47 19.34
N LEU A 39 9.30 11.63 20.22
CA LEU A 39 8.92 10.25 19.89
C LEU A 39 7.86 10.21 18.80
N GLU A 40 6.80 11.02 18.92
CA GLU A 40 5.74 11.13 17.91
C GLU A 40 6.31 11.52 16.52
N ARG A 41 7.27 12.46 16.48
CA ARG A 41 7.95 12.83 15.24
C ARG A 41 8.80 11.71 14.68
N GLN A 42 9.46 10.94 15.54
CA GLN A 42 10.29 9.81 15.13
C GLN A 42 9.43 8.67 14.57
N GLU A 43 8.34 8.34 15.25
CA GLU A 43 7.37 7.34 14.79
C GLU A 43 6.76 7.74 13.45
N ARG A 44 6.32 8.99 13.31
CA ARG A 44 5.78 9.51 12.06
C ARG A 44 6.79 9.40 10.91
N ARG A 45 8.05 9.78 11.13
CA ARG A 45 9.11 9.65 10.11
C ARG A 45 9.32 8.19 9.72
N SER A 46 9.39 7.30 10.70
CA SER A 46 9.56 5.87 10.45
C SER A 46 8.40 5.30 9.61
N GLN A 47 7.16 5.72 9.89
CA GLN A 47 5.99 5.30 9.12
C GLN A 47 6.00 5.88 7.70
N GLU A 48 6.36 7.16 7.53
CA GLU A 48 6.50 7.79 6.22
C GLU A 48 7.58 7.08 5.37
N GLU A 49 8.71 6.70 5.97
CA GLU A 49 9.76 5.93 5.29
C GLU A 49 9.28 4.55 4.84
N LYS A 50 8.51 3.84 5.68
CA LYS A 50 7.93 2.55 5.29
C LYS A 50 7.01 2.69 4.07
N LEU A 51 6.17 3.74 4.03
CA LEU A 51 5.30 4.02 2.90
C LEU A 51 6.07 4.33 1.62
N LEU A 52 7.13 5.13 1.72
CA LEU A 52 8.00 5.44 0.58
C LEU A 52 8.71 4.19 0.05
N ARG A 53 9.18 3.30 0.95
CA ARG A 53 9.77 2.00 0.58
C ARG A 53 8.76 1.06 -0.09
N ALA A 54 7.50 1.11 0.33
CA ALA A 54 6.42 0.39 -0.32
C ALA A 54 6.11 0.91 -1.73
N GLY A 55 6.59 2.12 -2.10
CA GLY A 55 6.37 2.75 -3.39
C GLY A 55 5.29 3.84 -3.41
N VAL A 56 4.70 4.18 -2.26
CA VAL A 56 3.71 5.26 -2.18
C VAL A 56 4.41 6.61 -2.38
N ALA A 57 3.95 7.39 -3.34
CA ALA A 57 4.55 8.69 -3.64
C ALA A 57 4.29 9.71 -2.51
N ARG A 58 5.28 10.60 -2.25
CA ARG A 58 5.22 11.62 -1.17
C ARG A 58 3.93 12.42 -1.14
N ARG A 59 3.37 12.78 -2.30
CA ARG A 59 2.12 13.55 -2.41
C ARG A 59 0.89 12.84 -1.83
N TYR A 60 0.95 11.51 -1.63
CA TYR A 60 -0.15 10.69 -1.12
C TYR A 60 0.04 10.21 0.31
N LEU A 61 1.12 10.59 1.01
CA LEU A 61 1.36 10.18 2.40
C LEU A 61 0.22 10.58 3.35
N ASN A 62 -0.45 11.70 3.06
CA ASN A 62 -1.60 12.18 3.83
C ASN A 62 -2.96 11.79 3.22
N ALA A 63 -2.98 10.87 2.24
CA ALA A 63 -4.23 10.39 1.68
C ALA A 63 -5.08 9.69 2.76
N THR A 64 -6.38 9.86 2.67
CA THR A 64 -7.38 9.25 3.56
C THR A 64 -8.36 8.43 2.76
N VAL A 65 -8.80 7.31 3.33
CA VAL A 65 -9.83 6.46 2.74
C VAL A 65 -11.15 7.23 2.70
N SER A 66 -11.81 7.20 1.55
CA SER A 66 -13.03 7.97 1.32
C SER A 66 -14.20 7.12 0.79
N ARG A 67 -13.97 5.86 0.45
CA ARG A 67 -14.97 4.97 -0.13
C ARG A 67 -15.39 3.87 0.84
N PRO A 68 -16.70 3.59 0.96
CA PRO A 68 -17.19 2.51 1.81
C PRO A 68 -16.60 1.14 1.44
N GLU A 69 -16.41 0.89 0.13
CA GLU A 69 -15.80 -0.33 -0.37
C GLU A 69 -14.37 -0.50 0.13
N SER A 70 -13.61 0.59 0.14
CA SER A 70 -12.23 0.61 0.68
C SER A 70 -12.21 0.34 2.18
N VAL A 71 -13.18 0.91 2.92
CA VAL A 71 -13.30 0.66 4.38
C VAL A 71 -13.62 -0.81 4.62
N ARG A 72 -14.63 -1.37 3.95
CA ARG A 72 -14.97 -2.79 4.06
C ARG A 72 -13.79 -3.69 3.73
N PHE A 73 -13.05 -3.38 2.65
CA PHE A 73 -11.87 -4.15 2.27
C PHE A 73 -10.80 -4.16 3.36
N ILE A 74 -10.54 -3.03 4.03
CA ILE A 74 -9.58 -2.95 5.14
C ILE A 74 -10.07 -3.75 6.35
N GLU A 75 -11.35 -3.63 6.71
CA GLU A 75 -11.93 -4.28 7.88
C GLU A 75 -12.06 -5.81 7.72
N SER A 76 -12.34 -6.28 6.50
CA SER A 76 -12.53 -7.70 6.18
C SER A 76 -11.29 -8.36 5.58
N PHE A 77 -10.15 -7.69 5.62
CA PHE A 77 -8.94 -8.19 4.96
C PHE A 77 -8.45 -9.50 5.57
N ASP A 78 -8.31 -10.49 4.70
CA ASP A 78 -7.67 -11.75 5.01
C ASP A 78 -6.74 -12.14 3.87
N VAL A 79 -5.47 -12.41 4.17
CA VAL A 79 -4.44 -12.82 3.19
C VAL A 79 -4.77 -14.15 2.53
N GLY A 80 -5.69 -14.92 3.03
CA GLY A 80 -6.08 -16.23 2.46
C GLY A 80 -7.27 -16.19 1.51
N VAL A 81 -7.92 -15.04 1.31
CA VAL A 81 -9.16 -14.93 0.52
C VAL A 81 -8.91 -14.45 -0.91
N GLY A 82 -7.80 -13.74 -1.17
CA GLY A 82 -7.45 -13.25 -2.50
C GLY A 82 -8.35 -12.13 -3.05
N ALA A 83 -9.24 -11.57 -2.22
CA ALA A 83 -10.11 -10.46 -2.61
C ALA A 83 -9.30 -9.19 -2.89
N GLY A 84 -9.72 -8.39 -3.85
CA GLY A 84 -9.06 -7.15 -4.25
C GLY A 84 -10.04 -6.06 -4.63
N LEU A 85 -9.52 -4.89 -5.05
CA LEU A 85 -10.33 -3.76 -5.50
C LEU A 85 -9.87 -3.30 -6.89
N TYR A 86 -10.83 -2.91 -7.71
CA TYR A 86 -10.57 -2.29 -9.00
C TYR A 86 -11.14 -0.87 -9.04
N TYR A 87 -10.29 0.14 -8.83
CA TYR A 87 -10.69 1.54 -8.89
C TYR A 87 -10.74 2.03 -10.33
N ILE A 88 -11.94 2.37 -10.79
CA ILE A 88 -12.15 2.97 -12.10
C ILE A 88 -12.59 4.44 -11.97
N GLY A 89 -12.19 5.28 -12.91
CA GLY A 89 -12.64 6.67 -13.00
C GLY A 89 -11.78 7.51 -13.92
N GLY A 90 -12.24 8.72 -14.20
CA GLY A 90 -11.56 9.68 -15.05
C GLY A 90 -10.19 10.12 -14.49
N VAL A 91 -9.48 10.91 -15.29
CA VAL A 91 -8.25 11.57 -14.84
C VAL A 91 -8.59 12.53 -13.69
N GLY A 92 -7.81 12.47 -12.60
CA GLY A 92 -8.06 13.33 -11.44
C GLY A 92 -9.17 12.86 -10.49
N ALA A 93 -9.87 11.75 -10.75
CA ALA A 93 -10.95 11.22 -9.91
C ALA A 93 -10.50 10.76 -8.51
N GLY A 94 -9.19 10.64 -8.27
CA GLY A 94 -8.65 10.27 -6.95
C GLY A 94 -8.30 8.80 -6.78
N LYS A 95 -8.26 8.00 -7.86
CA LYS A 95 -7.95 6.56 -7.83
C LYS A 95 -6.64 6.24 -7.09
N THR A 96 -5.53 6.85 -7.52
CA THR A 96 -4.22 6.68 -6.89
C THR A 96 -4.21 7.14 -5.43
N SER A 97 -4.95 8.22 -5.11
CA SER A 97 -5.09 8.71 -3.73
C SER A 97 -5.81 7.69 -2.83
N GLU A 98 -6.92 7.14 -3.31
CA GLU A 98 -7.70 6.12 -2.58
C GLU A 98 -6.88 4.85 -2.38
N ALA A 99 -6.25 4.33 -3.45
CA ALA A 99 -5.37 3.16 -3.39
C ALA A 99 -4.18 3.39 -2.43
N SER A 100 -3.60 4.60 -2.42
CA SER A 100 -2.51 4.95 -1.49
C SER A 100 -2.99 5.01 -0.04
N ALA A 101 -4.22 5.48 0.20
CA ALA A 101 -4.81 5.51 1.53
C ALA A 101 -5.05 4.10 2.08
N VAL A 102 -5.53 3.19 1.24
CA VAL A 102 -5.67 1.77 1.60
C VAL A 102 -4.30 1.15 1.87
N ALA A 103 -3.34 1.31 0.95
CA ALA A 103 -1.98 0.80 1.12
C ALA A 103 -1.34 1.26 2.44
N LYS A 104 -1.59 2.50 2.84
CA LYS A 104 -1.13 3.07 4.12
C LYS A 104 -1.65 2.28 5.32
N SER A 105 -2.92 1.91 5.34
CA SER A 105 -3.51 1.12 6.44
C SER A 105 -2.81 -0.24 6.59
N PHE A 106 -2.47 -0.89 5.47
CA PHE A 106 -1.77 -2.18 5.49
C PHE A 106 -0.30 -2.08 5.90
N VAL A 107 0.42 -1.04 5.43
CA VAL A 107 1.80 -0.78 5.89
C VAL A 107 1.84 -0.53 7.40
N TRP A 108 0.84 0.19 7.94
CA TRP A 108 0.76 0.44 9.38
C TRP A 108 0.36 -0.80 10.18
N ALA A 109 -0.41 -1.69 9.59
CA ALA A 109 -0.74 -2.99 10.18
C ALA A 109 0.43 -4.00 10.10
N GLY A 110 1.53 -3.65 9.39
CA GLY A 110 2.74 -4.45 9.32
C GLY A 110 2.81 -5.42 8.14
N TYR A 111 1.86 -5.36 7.21
CA TYR A 111 1.88 -6.17 6.00
C TYR A 111 2.95 -5.71 5.02
N SER A 112 3.47 -6.65 4.23
CA SER A 112 4.32 -6.36 3.08
C SER A 112 3.48 -5.80 1.94
N VAL A 113 3.70 -4.52 1.64
CA VAL A 113 2.96 -3.81 0.58
C VAL A 113 3.92 -3.40 -0.52
N VAL A 114 3.53 -3.67 -1.77
CA VAL A 114 4.20 -3.13 -2.96
C VAL A 114 3.23 -2.25 -3.74
N PHE A 115 3.61 -1.00 -3.93
CA PHE A 115 2.87 -0.02 -4.73
C PHE A 115 3.69 0.35 -5.95
N ALA A 116 3.20 0.05 -7.14
CA ALA A 116 3.87 0.40 -8.39
C ALA A 116 2.86 0.73 -9.49
N THR A 117 3.24 1.56 -10.43
CA THR A 117 2.50 1.64 -11.69
C THR A 117 2.78 0.37 -12.52
N SER A 118 1.84 -0.02 -13.39
CA SER A 118 2.06 -1.17 -14.30
C SER A 118 3.34 -1.02 -15.12
N LEU A 119 3.63 0.18 -15.59
CA LEU A 119 4.85 0.49 -16.33
C LEU A 119 6.11 0.32 -15.47
N ALA A 120 6.13 0.91 -14.26
CA ALA A 120 7.29 0.82 -13.36
C ALA A 120 7.57 -0.62 -12.92
N MET A 121 6.52 -1.43 -12.71
CA MET A 121 6.66 -2.86 -12.42
C MET A 121 7.34 -3.59 -13.57
N LEU A 122 6.86 -3.40 -14.80
CA LEU A 122 7.43 -4.04 -15.99
C LEU A 122 8.89 -3.61 -16.23
N ASP A 123 9.19 -2.33 -16.07
CA ASP A 123 10.56 -1.81 -16.20
C ASP A 123 11.51 -2.39 -15.15
N ALA A 124 11.04 -2.51 -13.89
CA ALA A 124 11.83 -3.11 -12.80
C ALA A 124 12.12 -4.60 -13.06
N ILE A 125 11.12 -5.35 -13.54
CA ILE A 125 11.28 -6.77 -13.88
C ILE A 125 12.24 -6.91 -15.07
N ARG A 126 12.12 -6.08 -16.09
CA ARG A 126 13.04 -6.09 -17.25
C ARG A 126 14.48 -5.81 -16.81
N ALA A 127 14.69 -4.81 -15.97
CA ALA A 127 16.01 -4.46 -15.46
C ALA A 127 16.64 -5.60 -14.64
N SER A 128 15.85 -6.42 -13.94
CA SER A 128 16.34 -7.59 -13.22
C SER A 128 16.88 -8.67 -14.14
N TYR A 129 16.25 -8.90 -15.29
CA TYR A 129 16.74 -9.86 -16.31
C TYR A 129 18.03 -9.37 -17.00
N ASP A 130 18.17 -8.07 -17.21
CA ASP A 130 19.36 -7.47 -17.82
C ASP A 130 20.57 -7.37 -16.86
N GLY A 131 20.45 -7.84 -15.62
CA GLY A 131 21.52 -7.73 -14.62
C GLY A 131 21.82 -6.29 -14.17
N LYS A 132 20.96 -5.33 -14.49
CA LYS A 132 21.12 -3.89 -14.17
C LYS A 132 20.61 -3.51 -12.77
N GLY A 133 20.34 -4.51 -11.93
CA GLY A 133 19.60 -4.31 -10.69
C GLY A 133 18.12 -4.07 -10.98
N GLY A 134 17.25 -4.44 -10.11
CA GLY A 134 15.82 -4.34 -10.30
C GLY A 134 15.12 -5.37 -9.43
N ALA A 135 13.80 -5.29 -9.39
CA ALA A 135 13.01 -6.24 -8.65
C ALA A 135 12.50 -7.32 -9.61
N GLY A 136 12.80 -8.57 -9.31
CA GLY A 136 12.25 -9.72 -10.04
C GLY A 136 10.74 -9.85 -9.85
N ILE A 137 10.14 -10.77 -10.59
CA ILE A 137 8.70 -11.08 -10.52
C ILE A 137 8.26 -11.38 -9.08
N ASP A 138 9.10 -12.10 -8.32
CA ASP A 138 8.79 -12.55 -6.96
C ASP A 138 8.42 -11.40 -6.03
N LYS A 139 9.07 -10.25 -6.14
CA LYS A 139 8.74 -9.07 -5.34
C LYS A 139 7.26 -8.66 -5.47
N PHE A 140 6.74 -8.72 -6.68
CA PHE A 140 5.36 -8.32 -6.99
C PHE A 140 4.36 -9.47 -6.78
N ALA A 141 4.81 -10.69 -7.02
CA ALA A 141 3.98 -11.87 -6.88
C ALA A 141 3.74 -12.30 -5.44
N SER A 142 4.69 -12.04 -4.51
CA SER A 142 4.66 -12.57 -3.13
C SER A 142 4.28 -11.55 -2.05
N ALA A 143 4.16 -10.25 -2.36
CA ALA A 143 3.75 -9.26 -1.38
C ALA A 143 2.34 -9.53 -0.85
N ASP A 144 2.08 -9.32 0.45
CA ASP A 144 0.76 -9.51 1.06
C ASP A 144 -0.30 -8.66 0.35
N LEU A 145 0.04 -7.42 -0.03
CA LEU A 145 -0.79 -6.55 -0.85
C LEU A 145 0.03 -5.95 -1.99
N LEU A 146 -0.45 -6.12 -3.23
CA LEU A 146 0.04 -5.41 -4.40
C LEU A 146 -0.94 -4.30 -4.78
N VAL A 147 -0.44 -3.09 -4.97
CA VAL A 147 -1.19 -2.01 -5.64
C VAL A 147 -0.58 -1.77 -7.01
N LEU A 148 -1.35 -2.06 -8.04
CA LEU A 148 -0.96 -1.87 -9.44
C LEU A 148 -1.68 -0.65 -10.01
N ASP A 149 -0.99 0.49 -9.97
CA ASP A 149 -1.55 1.79 -10.36
C ASP A 149 -1.45 2.02 -11.88
N ASP A 150 -2.41 2.76 -12.41
CA ASP A 150 -2.46 3.19 -13.81
C ASP A 150 -2.45 2.04 -14.84
N LEU A 151 -3.12 0.93 -14.53
CA LEU A 151 -3.21 -0.23 -15.42
C LEU A 151 -3.88 0.13 -16.77
N GLY A 152 -3.26 -0.31 -17.86
CA GLY A 152 -3.67 -0.01 -19.23
C GLY A 152 -2.93 1.19 -19.85
N LYS A 153 -1.92 1.75 -19.18
CA LYS A 153 -1.01 2.77 -19.74
C LYS A 153 0.25 2.18 -20.36
N GLU A 154 0.57 0.94 -20.00
CA GLU A 154 1.68 0.19 -20.57
C GLU A 154 1.51 -0.08 -22.07
N ASN A 155 2.62 -0.30 -22.77
CA ASN A 155 2.59 -0.83 -24.13
C ASN A 155 2.34 -2.34 -24.07
N ALA A 156 1.14 -2.76 -24.48
CA ALA A 156 0.66 -4.14 -24.43
C ALA A 156 1.31 -4.99 -25.55
N ASN A 157 2.64 -5.20 -25.50
CA ASN A 157 3.33 -6.17 -26.32
C ASN A 157 3.34 -7.56 -25.63
N SER A 158 3.72 -8.60 -26.35
CA SER A 158 3.72 -9.99 -25.89
C SER A 158 4.48 -10.16 -24.57
N TRP A 159 5.67 -9.59 -24.44
CA TRP A 159 6.47 -9.66 -23.22
C TRP A 159 5.76 -9.01 -22.03
N ALA A 160 5.20 -7.82 -22.21
CA ALA A 160 4.51 -7.08 -21.14
C ALA A 160 3.28 -7.85 -20.65
N LEU A 161 2.46 -8.38 -21.56
CA LEU A 161 1.27 -9.15 -21.21
C LEU A 161 1.63 -10.50 -20.55
N THR A 162 2.65 -11.20 -21.07
CA THR A 162 3.13 -12.44 -20.44
C THR A 162 3.63 -12.17 -19.01
N THR A 163 4.43 -11.14 -18.81
CA THR A 163 4.97 -10.76 -17.50
C THR A 163 3.84 -10.35 -16.53
N LEU A 164 2.91 -9.53 -17.01
CA LEU A 164 1.74 -9.11 -16.21
C LEU A 164 0.88 -10.32 -15.82
N PHE A 165 0.63 -11.22 -16.77
CA PHE A 165 -0.09 -12.46 -16.50
C PHE A 165 0.62 -13.32 -15.44
N GLN A 166 1.94 -13.50 -15.53
CA GLN A 166 2.71 -14.29 -14.56
C GLN A 166 2.56 -13.72 -13.14
N VAL A 167 2.71 -12.40 -12.97
CA VAL A 167 2.53 -11.75 -11.67
C VAL A 167 1.09 -11.96 -11.15
N LEU A 168 0.08 -11.66 -11.97
CA LEU A 168 -1.32 -11.73 -11.54
C LEU A 168 -1.79 -13.17 -11.31
N ASN A 169 -1.36 -14.11 -12.14
CA ASN A 169 -1.70 -15.52 -11.97
C ASN A 169 -1.05 -16.11 -10.73
N GLY A 170 0.22 -15.81 -10.45
CA GLY A 170 0.88 -16.23 -9.22
C GLY A 170 0.17 -15.70 -7.97
N ARG A 171 -0.30 -14.45 -7.98
CA ARG A 171 -1.08 -13.88 -6.88
C ARG A 171 -2.46 -14.52 -6.76
N TYR A 172 -3.13 -14.74 -7.89
CA TYR A 172 -4.41 -15.43 -7.93
C TYR A 172 -4.34 -16.84 -7.32
N GLU A 173 -3.35 -17.64 -7.72
CA GLU A 173 -3.15 -19.00 -7.21
C GLU A 173 -2.81 -19.03 -5.72
N ASN A 174 -2.09 -18.03 -5.23
CA ASN A 174 -1.72 -17.91 -3.82
C ASN A 174 -2.71 -17.09 -2.98
N LEU A 175 -3.88 -16.74 -3.53
CA LEU A 175 -4.93 -15.97 -2.87
C LEU A 175 -4.41 -14.64 -2.27
N LEU A 176 -3.49 -13.97 -2.97
CA LEU A 176 -2.90 -12.71 -2.53
C LEU A 176 -3.67 -11.51 -3.08
N PRO A 177 -4.19 -10.64 -2.22
CA PRO A 177 -5.00 -9.49 -2.60
C PRO A 177 -4.27 -8.50 -3.49
N THR A 178 -4.97 -7.99 -4.52
CA THR A 178 -4.42 -6.99 -5.45
C THR A 178 -5.39 -5.84 -5.63
N ILE A 179 -4.90 -4.61 -5.52
CA ILE A 179 -5.64 -3.39 -5.84
C ILE A 179 -5.18 -2.88 -7.20
N PHE A 180 -6.14 -2.61 -8.06
CA PHE A 180 -5.90 -2.04 -9.38
C PHE A 180 -6.46 -0.63 -9.46
N THR A 181 -5.79 0.25 -10.18
CA THR A 181 -6.39 1.51 -10.63
C THR A 181 -6.32 1.62 -12.14
N SER A 182 -7.38 2.06 -12.77
CA SER A 182 -7.43 2.23 -14.23
C SER A 182 -8.40 3.35 -14.64
N GLN A 183 -8.21 3.86 -15.85
CA GLN A 183 -9.17 4.73 -16.51
C GLN A 183 -10.20 3.92 -17.32
N TYR A 184 -9.97 2.64 -17.48
CA TYR A 184 -10.76 1.74 -18.32
C TYR A 184 -11.64 0.82 -17.47
N THR A 185 -12.84 0.49 -17.94
CA THR A 185 -13.57 -0.67 -17.44
C THR A 185 -12.75 -1.93 -17.72
N ILE A 186 -13.01 -3.02 -17.02
CA ILE A 186 -12.30 -4.30 -17.23
C ILE A 186 -12.41 -4.74 -18.70
N ASP A 187 -13.61 -4.61 -19.30
CA ASP A 187 -13.82 -4.93 -20.72
C ASP A 187 -13.05 -4.01 -21.66
N ALA A 188 -13.04 -2.70 -21.39
CA ALA A 188 -12.28 -1.74 -22.19
C ALA A 188 -10.77 -1.97 -22.05
N LEU A 189 -10.31 -2.37 -20.87
CA LEU A 189 -8.93 -2.77 -20.62
C LEU A 189 -8.55 -3.98 -21.49
N GLY A 190 -9.39 -5.03 -21.52
CA GLY A 190 -9.18 -6.20 -22.36
C GLY A 190 -9.08 -5.87 -23.84
N ARG A 191 -10.00 -5.03 -24.35
CA ARG A 191 -9.94 -4.55 -25.74
C ARG A 191 -8.66 -3.76 -26.04
N ARG A 192 -8.20 -2.95 -25.08
CA ARG A 192 -6.97 -2.17 -25.22
C ARG A 192 -5.75 -3.07 -25.27
N MET A 193 -5.66 -4.04 -24.37
CA MET A 193 -4.54 -5.00 -24.30
C MET A 193 -4.48 -5.91 -25.53
N SER A 194 -5.63 -6.22 -26.15
CA SER A 194 -5.72 -7.09 -27.33
C SER A 194 -5.33 -6.40 -28.65
N ARG A 195 -5.05 -5.09 -28.67
CA ARG A 195 -4.82 -4.34 -29.93
C ARG A 195 -3.64 -4.84 -30.77
N ASN A 196 -2.63 -5.41 -30.13
CA ASN A 196 -1.43 -5.91 -30.79
C ASN A 196 -1.51 -7.41 -31.13
N GLY A 197 -2.70 -8.00 -31.16
CA GLY A 197 -2.92 -9.40 -31.53
C GLY A 197 -2.91 -10.41 -30.38
N GLU A 198 -2.51 -10.01 -29.18
CA GLU A 198 -2.36 -10.85 -27.97
C GLU A 198 -3.70 -11.06 -27.22
N ARG A 199 -4.73 -11.56 -27.95
CA ARG A 199 -6.10 -11.66 -27.39
C ARG A 199 -6.21 -12.63 -26.22
N GLU A 200 -5.57 -13.78 -26.31
CA GLU A 200 -5.66 -14.83 -25.28
C GLU A 200 -5.04 -14.36 -23.95
N SER A 201 -3.83 -13.79 -24.01
CA SER A 201 -3.15 -13.24 -22.84
C SER A 201 -3.96 -12.09 -22.21
N ALA A 202 -4.49 -11.20 -23.04
CA ALA A 202 -5.33 -10.10 -22.56
C ALA A 202 -6.62 -10.59 -21.90
N GLN A 203 -7.30 -11.58 -22.46
CA GLN A 203 -8.49 -12.20 -21.88
C GLN A 203 -8.18 -12.92 -20.56
N ALA A 204 -7.08 -13.64 -20.47
CA ALA A 204 -6.65 -14.30 -19.25
C ALA A 204 -6.41 -13.28 -18.13
N ILE A 205 -5.72 -12.17 -18.41
CA ILE A 205 -5.46 -11.09 -17.44
C ILE A 205 -6.78 -10.50 -16.93
N VAL A 206 -7.67 -10.06 -17.81
CA VAL A 206 -8.92 -9.41 -17.39
C VAL A 206 -9.86 -10.37 -16.69
N SER A 207 -9.84 -11.66 -17.04
CA SER A 207 -10.59 -12.70 -16.34
C SER A 207 -10.13 -12.84 -14.88
N ARG A 208 -8.82 -12.86 -14.61
CA ARG A 208 -8.28 -12.90 -13.25
C ARG A 208 -8.66 -11.65 -12.46
N ILE A 209 -8.50 -10.46 -13.06
CA ILE A 209 -8.89 -9.20 -12.42
C ILE A 209 -10.38 -9.20 -12.05
N ALA A 210 -11.25 -9.63 -12.96
CA ALA A 210 -12.69 -9.66 -12.72
C ALA A 210 -13.09 -10.64 -11.62
N GLN A 211 -12.40 -11.78 -11.50
CA GLN A 211 -12.70 -12.80 -10.49
C GLN A 211 -12.35 -12.35 -9.06
N VAL A 212 -11.29 -11.56 -8.90
CA VAL A 212 -10.75 -11.22 -7.57
C VAL A 212 -11.08 -9.80 -7.12
N SER A 213 -11.69 -8.95 -7.96
CA SER A 213 -11.82 -7.54 -7.65
C SER A 213 -13.26 -7.06 -7.54
N GLU A 214 -13.57 -6.39 -6.44
CA GLU A 214 -14.77 -5.52 -6.37
C GLU A 214 -14.48 -4.22 -7.14
N VAL A 215 -15.38 -3.86 -8.07
CA VAL A 215 -15.22 -2.64 -8.89
C VAL A 215 -15.75 -1.43 -8.14
N VAL A 216 -14.89 -0.43 -7.93
CA VAL A 216 -15.21 0.83 -7.25
C VAL A 216 -15.13 1.98 -8.25
N ASN A 217 -16.27 2.57 -8.60
CA ASN A 217 -16.33 3.69 -9.54
C ASN A 217 -16.19 5.03 -8.82
N LEU A 218 -15.09 5.76 -9.10
CA LEU A 218 -14.83 7.07 -8.52
C LEU A 218 -15.39 8.25 -9.37
N GLY A 219 -16.06 7.93 -10.48
CA GLY A 219 -16.63 8.94 -11.38
C GLY A 219 -15.60 9.62 -12.28
N SER A 220 -16.04 10.67 -12.97
CA SER A 220 -15.21 11.42 -13.93
C SER A 220 -14.77 12.80 -13.43
N ALA A 221 -15.25 13.25 -12.26
CA ALA A 221 -14.94 14.57 -11.74
C ALA A 221 -13.44 14.69 -11.37
N ASP A 222 -12.75 15.70 -11.93
CA ASP A 222 -11.36 16.01 -11.59
C ASP A 222 -11.29 16.76 -10.26
N ARG A 223 -10.97 16.05 -9.18
CA ARG A 223 -10.83 16.60 -7.82
C ARG A 223 -9.66 17.60 -7.67
N ARG A 224 -8.77 17.70 -8.66
CA ARG A 224 -7.65 18.66 -8.64
C ARG A 224 -8.12 20.07 -8.94
N ARG A 225 -9.21 20.23 -9.72
CA ARG A 225 -9.77 21.53 -10.10
C ARG A 225 -10.56 22.20 -8.98
N GLY A 226 -11.03 21.46 -7.96
CA GLY A 226 -11.76 22.01 -6.82
C GLY A 226 -10.91 22.57 -5.69
N ARG A 227 -9.56 22.57 -5.80
CA ARG A 227 -8.65 23.12 -4.79
C ARG A 227 -8.08 24.52 -5.14
N GLN A 228 -8.65 25.18 -6.15
CA GLN A 228 -8.24 26.55 -6.55
C GLN A 228 -9.30 27.58 -6.13
N THR A 229 -9.72 27.54 -4.86
CA THR A 229 -10.41 28.67 -4.22
C THR A 229 -9.88 28.83 -2.80
#